data_b23300c0ab7935879e12dda6ac052739
#
_entry.id   b23300c0ab7935879e12dda6ac052739
#
_cell.length_a   1.000
_cell.length_b   1.000
_cell.length_c   1.000
_cell.angle_alpha   90.00
_cell.angle_beta   90.00
_cell.angle_gamma   90.00
#
_symmetry.space_group_name_H-M   'P 1'
#
loop_
_entity.id
_entity.type
_entity.pdbx_description
1 polymer ?
#
loop_
_entity_poly.entity_id
_entity_poly.type
_entity_poly.pdbx_seq_one_letter_code
_entity_poly.pdbx_strand_id
1 'polypeptide(L)'
;MNKKCDELGLKNTHFENTSGLYNDNQYTTPIEMAIIMRAAMDNPVCAKVLSTYQYDSTPTDKHTEGIKLTSTMFSRMYGNEVEGVSIQAGKTGYVYESGHCLVNYAEKDGKHYVCVLAQGTNKWHCIFDSFDIYTNYLP
;
A
#
# COMPACT_ATOMS: atom_id res chain seq x y z
N MET A 1 -7.33 -13.71 -7.65
CA MET A 1 -7.24 -12.94 -6.40
C MET A 1 -7.96 -13.69 -5.28
N ASN A 2 -9.25 -14.04 -5.40
CA ASN A 2 -10.03 -14.69 -4.32
C ASN A 2 -9.45 -16.03 -3.85
N LYS A 3 -8.95 -16.89 -4.77
CA LYS A 3 -8.22 -18.10 -4.37
C LYS A 3 -7.02 -17.80 -3.43
N LYS A 4 -6.33 -16.66 -3.62
CA LYS A 4 -5.24 -16.26 -2.71
C LYS A 4 -5.77 -15.81 -1.35
N CYS A 5 -6.95 -15.20 -1.31
CA CYS A 5 -7.62 -14.87 -0.05
C CYS A 5 -7.94 -16.14 0.74
N ASP A 6 -8.47 -17.17 0.07
CA ASP A 6 -8.75 -18.47 0.69
C ASP A 6 -7.47 -19.12 1.26
N GLU A 7 -6.37 -19.10 0.47
CA GLU A 7 -5.06 -19.62 0.90
C GLU A 7 -4.49 -18.89 2.13
N LEU A 8 -4.79 -17.59 2.26
CA LEU A 8 -4.38 -16.76 3.39
C LEU A 8 -5.38 -16.81 4.57
N GLY A 9 -6.49 -17.53 4.42
CA GLY A 9 -7.54 -17.65 5.44
C GLY A 9 -8.39 -16.40 5.63
N LEU A 10 -8.46 -15.52 4.63
CA LEU A 10 -9.23 -14.29 4.68
C LEU A 10 -10.72 -14.61 4.46
N LYS A 11 -11.57 -14.18 5.37
CA LYS A 11 -13.01 -14.46 5.33
C LYS A 11 -13.86 -13.23 5.06
N ASN A 12 -13.29 -12.06 5.21
CA ASN A 12 -13.95 -10.76 5.05
C ASN A 12 -13.29 -9.94 3.93
N THR A 13 -12.73 -10.63 2.93
CA THR A 13 -12.14 -10.00 1.75
C THR A 13 -12.64 -10.68 0.50
N HIS A 14 -13.16 -9.89 -0.43
CA HIS A 14 -13.55 -10.35 -1.76
C HIS A 14 -13.19 -9.32 -2.83
N PHE A 15 -12.66 -9.79 -3.95
CA PHE A 15 -12.24 -8.97 -5.07
C PHE A 15 -13.06 -9.30 -6.32
N GLU A 16 -13.59 -8.27 -6.97
CA GLU A 16 -14.31 -8.36 -8.25
C GLU A 16 -13.44 -7.96 -9.44
N ASN A 17 -12.41 -7.13 -9.21
CA ASN A 17 -11.53 -6.66 -10.26
C ASN A 17 -10.10 -6.48 -9.75
N THR A 18 -9.16 -6.34 -10.69
CA THR A 18 -7.74 -6.12 -10.42
C THR A 18 -7.33 -4.66 -10.41
N SER A 19 -8.22 -3.76 -10.81
CA SER A 19 -7.98 -2.31 -10.92
C SER A 19 -8.15 -1.57 -9.61
N GLY A 20 -8.93 -2.12 -8.67
CA GLY A 20 -9.34 -1.44 -7.44
C GLY A 20 -10.47 -0.44 -7.64
N LEU A 21 -11.12 -0.42 -8.82
CA LEU A 21 -12.32 0.39 -9.04
C LEU A 21 -13.48 -0.18 -8.23
N TYR A 22 -14.40 0.71 -7.87
CA TYR A 22 -15.54 0.36 -7.04
C TYR A 22 -16.40 -0.76 -7.64
N ASN A 23 -16.84 -1.64 -6.77
CA ASN A 23 -17.87 -2.64 -7.01
C ASN A 23 -18.50 -2.99 -5.64
N ASP A 24 -19.83 -3.10 -5.59
CA ASP A 24 -20.59 -3.38 -4.36
C ASP A 24 -20.16 -4.66 -3.63
N ASN A 25 -19.66 -5.64 -4.40
CA ASN A 25 -19.19 -6.92 -3.88
C ASN A 25 -17.68 -6.94 -3.59
N GLN A 26 -16.97 -5.82 -3.76
CA GLN A 26 -15.54 -5.73 -3.47
C GLN A 26 -15.30 -5.09 -2.10
N TYR A 27 -14.83 -5.88 -1.16
CA TYR A 27 -14.63 -5.45 0.21
C TYR A 27 -13.40 -6.11 0.86
N THR A 28 -12.92 -5.50 1.92
CA THR A 28 -11.86 -6.02 2.78
C THR A 28 -11.97 -5.41 4.17
N THR A 29 -11.09 -5.84 5.08
CA THR A 29 -10.90 -5.22 6.39
C THR A 29 -9.45 -4.76 6.56
N PRO A 30 -9.16 -3.77 7.42
CA PRO A 30 -7.78 -3.33 7.66
C PRO A 30 -6.86 -4.49 8.08
N ILE A 31 -7.31 -5.38 8.95
CA ILE A 31 -6.51 -6.52 9.40
C ILE A 31 -6.22 -7.52 8.27
N GLU A 32 -7.19 -7.79 7.41
CA GLU A 32 -6.98 -8.70 6.27
C GLU A 32 -6.11 -8.05 5.20
N MET A 33 -6.22 -6.74 5.00
CA MET A 33 -5.29 -6.00 4.13
C MET A 33 -3.85 -6.02 4.68
N ALA A 34 -3.66 -5.99 6.01
CA ALA A 34 -2.34 -6.16 6.61
C ALA A 34 -1.77 -7.57 6.35
N ILE A 35 -2.60 -8.61 6.40
CA ILE A 35 -2.19 -9.98 6.04
C ILE A 35 -1.81 -10.07 4.57
N ILE A 36 -2.57 -9.43 3.68
CA ILE A 36 -2.26 -9.36 2.25
C ILE A 36 -0.92 -8.65 2.04
N MET A 37 -0.69 -7.51 2.70
CA MET A 37 0.56 -6.77 2.58
C MET A 37 1.76 -7.60 3.03
N ARG A 38 1.67 -8.29 4.15
CA ARG A 38 2.71 -9.21 4.62
C ARG A 38 3.00 -10.30 3.58
N ALA A 39 1.96 -10.96 3.08
CA ALA A 39 2.12 -12.00 2.05
C ALA A 39 2.69 -11.45 0.74
N ALA A 40 2.38 -10.20 0.39
CA ALA A 40 2.97 -9.54 -0.77
C ALA A 40 4.46 -9.25 -0.56
N MET A 41 4.88 -8.88 0.64
CA MET A 41 6.30 -8.66 0.95
C MET A 41 7.12 -9.96 0.96
N ASP A 42 6.51 -11.10 1.25
CA ASP A 42 7.14 -12.42 1.12
C ASP A 42 7.36 -12.85 -0.34
N ASN A 43 6.69 -12.18 -1.29
CA ASN A 43 6.87 -12.43 -2.73
C ASN A 43 7.88 -11.42 -3.32
N PRO A 44 9.04 -11.86 -3.86
CA PRO A 44 10.09 -10.95 -4.34
C PRO A 44 9.64 -9.96 -5.43
N VAL A 45 8.72 -10.36 -6.30
CA VAL A 45 8.21 -9.49 -7.37
C VAL A 45 7.29 -8.43 -6.79
N CYS A 46 6.35 -8.82 -5.94
CA CYS A 46 5.45 -7.87 -5.27
C CYS A 46 6.23 -6.91 -4.37
N ALA A 47 7.17 -7.42 -3.57
CA ALA A 47 8.03 -6.61 -2.72
C ALA A 47 8.79 -5.56 -3.53
N LYS A 48 9.42 -5.96 -4.65
CA LYS A 48 10.12 -5.04 -5.55
C LYS A 48 9.21 -3.94 -6.09
N VAL A 49 7.99 -4.28 -6.53
CA VAL A 49 7.03 -3.28 -7.03
C VAL A 49 6.60 -2.32 -5.93
N LEU A 50 6.25 -2.85 -4.75
CA LEU A 50 5.74 -2.06 -3.62
C LEU A 50 6.80 -1.16 -2.98
N SER A 51 8.10 -1.53 -3.08
CA SER A 51 9.22 -0.74 -2.55
C SER A 51 9.86 0.20 -3.58
N THR A 52 9.41 0.19 -4.83
CA THR A 52 9.99 1.06 -5.87
C THR A 52 9.40 2.46 -5.79
N TYR A 53 10.25 3.46 -5.56
CA TYR A 53 9.87 4.88 -5.59
C TYR A 53 9.49 5.34 -7.00
N GLN A 54 10.34 5.05 -7.98
CA GLN A 54 10.15 5.48 -9.37
C GLN A 54 10.65 4.41 -10.34
N TYR A 55 9.95 4.26 -11.44
CA TYR A 55 10.28 3.32 -12.51
C TYR A 55 10.03 3.96 -13.87
N ASP A 56 11.02 3.92 -14.73
CA ASP A 56 10.91 4.32 -16.13
C ASP A 56 10.65 3.07 -16.99
N SER A 57 9.49 3.02 -17.65
CA SER A 57 9.15 1.90 -18.52
C SER A 57 9.98 1.91 -19.80
N THR A 58 10.12 0.76 -20.43
CA THR A 58 10.66 0.70 -21.80
C THR A 58 9.78 1.47 -22.77
N PRO A 59 10.36 2.06 -23.84
CA PRO A 59 9.59 2.65 -24.94
C PRO A 59 8.60 1.68 -25.56
N THR A 60 7.48 2.20 -26.01
CA THR A 60 6.46 1.49 -26.79
C THR A 60 6.04 2.33 -27.99
N ASP A 61 5.32 1.76 -28.95
CA ASP A 61 4.84 2.50 -30.14
C ASP A 61 3.98 3.73 -29.76
N LYS A 62 3.28 3.66 -28.62
CA LYS A 62 2.43 4.78 -28.14
C LYS A 62 3.18 5.74 -27.22
N HIS A 63 4.28 5.32 -26.63
CA HIS A 63 5.09 6.08 -25.67
C HIS A 63 6.58 5.89 -26.01
N THR A 64 7.03 6.60 -27.03
CA THR A 64 8.39 6.44 -27.58
C THR A 64 9.52 6.76 -26.60
N GLU A 65 9.23 7.58 -25.58
CA GLU A 65 10.17 7.90 -24.50
C GLU A 65 9.94 7.02 -23.24
N GLY A 66 9.02 6.05 -23.33
CA GLY A 66 8.56 5.30 -22.14
C GLY A 66 7.61 6.11 -21.26
N ILE A 67 7.28 5.57 -20.10
CA ILE A 67 6.42 6.21 -19.11
C ILE A 67 7.15 6.22 -17.78
N LYS A 68 7.25 7.39 -17.16
CA LYS A 68 7.76 7.55 -15.80
C LYS A 68 6.62 7.28 -14.81
N LEU A 69 6.75 6.22 -14.05
CA LEU A 69 5.82 5.82 -12.99
C LEU A 69 6.44 6.20 -11.64
N THR A 70 5.67 6.90 -10.80
CA THR A 70 6.12 7.32 -9.46
C THR A 70 5.14 6.82 -8.41
N SER A 71 5.65 6.22 -7.35
CA SER A 71 4.84 5.79 -6.21
C SER A 71 4.17 7.00 -5.56
N THR A 72 2.85 6.97 -5.51
CA THR A 72 2.05 8.03 -4.89
C THR A 72 2.20 8.06 -3.37
N MET A 73 2.62 6.97 -2.74
CA MET A 73 2.97 6.93 -1.33
C MET A 73 4.31 7.64 -1.08
N PHE A 74 5.37 7.13 -1.67
CA PHE A 74 6.72 7.67 -1.44
C PHE A 74 6.86 9.14 -1.86
N SER A 75 6.23 9.56 -2.96
CA SER A 75 6.26 10.96 -3.38
C SER A 75 5.64 11.93 -2.37
N ARG A 76 4.69 11.44 -1.55
CA ARG A 76 4.07 12.23 -0.47
C ARG A 76 4.84 12.16 0.84
N MET A 77 5.65 11.12 1.03
CA MET A 77 6.53 10.95 2.20
C MET A 77 7.85 11.70 2.05
N TYR A 78 8.22 12.08 0.83
CA TYR A 78 9.50 12.71 0.53
C TYR A 78 9.79 13.92 1.43
N GLY A 79 10.95 13.89 2.10
CA GLY A 79 11.36 14.92 3.05
C GLY A 79 10.69 14.84 4.43
N ASN A 80 9.87 13.82 4.68
CA ASN A 80 9.26 13.55 5.97
C ASN A 80 9.64 12.14 6.40
N GLU A 81 10.35 12.02 7.51
CA GLU A 81 10.83 10.77 8.06
C GLU A 81 10.31 10.60 9.49
N VAL A 82 10.08 9.35 9.89
CA VAL A 82 9.76 8.98 11.27
C VAL A 82 11.06 8.47 11.90
N GLU A 83 11.50 9.09 12.97
CA GLU A 83 12.75 8.73 13.64
C GLU A 83 12.74 7.25 14.06
N GLY A 84 13.79 6.54 13.68
CA GLY A 84 13.96 5.12 13.99
C GLY A 84 13.07 4.16 13.21
N VAL A 85 12.24 4.64 12.27
CA VAL A 85 11.35 3.81 11.46
C VAL A 85 11.69 3.94 9.98
N SER A 86 11.93 2.81 9.34
CA SER A 86 12.16 2.72 7.88
C SER A 86 10.90 2.24 7.17
N ILE A 87 10.18 3.13 6.48
CA ILE A 87 9.02 2.74 5.66
C ILE A 87 9.53 2.23 4.32
N GLN A 88 9.42 0.93 4.09
CA GLN A 88 10.09 0.20 3.01
C GLN A 88 9.20 -0.02 1.79
N ALA A 89 7.89 -0.13 1.96
CA ALA A 89 6.97 -0.45 0.89
C ALA A 89 5.55 0.05 1.19
N GLY A 90 4.71 0.17 0.17
CA GLY A 90 3.30 0.45 0.38
C GLY A 90 2.55 0.89 -0.86
N LYS A 91 1.25 1.11 -0.66
CA LYS A 91 0.33 1.50 -1.72
C LYS A 91 -0.79 2.39 -1.17
N THR A 92 -1.05 3.47 -1.88
CA THR A 92 -2.24 4.30 -1.66
C THR A 92 -3.40 3.83 -2.53
N GLY A 93 -4.62 4.10 -2.12
CA GLY A 93 -5.83 3.89 -2.91
C GLY A 93 -6.82 5.02 -2.70
N TYR A 94 -7.68 5.23 -3.68
CA TYR A 94 -8.82 6.13 -3.57
C TYR A 94 -9.93 5.74 -4.54
N VAL A 95 -11.11 5.56 -4.02
CA VAL A 95 -12.39 5.67 -4.71
C VAL A 95 -13.33 6.47 -3.81
N TYR A 96 -14.39 7.05 -4.35
CA TYR A 96 -15.30 7.90 -3.58
C TYR A 96 -15.87 7.17 -2.35
N GLU A 97 -16.23 5.91 -2.54
CA GLU A 97 -16.88 5.06 -1.54
C GLU A 97 -15.94 4.62 -0.40
N SER A 98 -14.67 4.37 -0.71
CA SER A 98 -13.67 3.97 0.30
C SER A 98 -12.93 5.13 0.94
N GLY A 99 -13.05 6.34 0.39
CA GLY A 99 -12.17 7.44 0.76
C GLY A 99 -10.69 7.17 0.43
N HIS A 100 -9.81 7.95 1.02
CA HIS A 100 -8.37 7.72 0.88
C HIS A 100 -7.91 6.57 1.76
N CYS A 101 -7.14 5.65 1.17
CA CYS A 101 -6.62 4.47 1.84
C CYS A 101 -5.08 4.40 1.69
N LEU A 102 -4.45 3.81 2.68
CA LEU A 102 -3.02 3.53 2.68
C LEU A 102 -2.77 2.18 3.34
N VAL A 103 -1.89 1.39 2.76
CA VAL A 103 -1.18 0.31 3.45
C VAL A 103 0.31 0.55 3.28
N ASN A 104 1.08 0.47 4.35
CA ASN A 104 2.53 0.52 4.28
C ASN A 104 3.18 -0.54 5.19
N TYR A 105 4.41 -0.87 4.83
CA TYR A 105 5.25 -1.85 5.49
C TYR A 105 6.52 -1.14 5.96
N ALA A 106 6.82 -1.26 7.23
CA ALA A 106 7.93 -0.56 7.85
C ALA A 106 8.75 -1.50 8.74
N GLU A 107 9.98 -1.10 9.01
CA GLU A 107 10.89 -1.77 9.94
C GLU A 107 11.33 -0.80 11.02
N LYS A 108 11.36 -1.28 12.27
CA LYS A 108 11.92 -0.62 13.43
C LYS A 108 12.60 -1.68 14.33
N ASP A 109 13.84 -1.44 14.68
CA ASP A 109 14.64 -2.32 15.58
C ASP A 109 14.65 -3.80 15.13
N GLY A 110 14.75 -4.03 13.80
CA GLY A 110 14.76 -5.37 13.20
C GLY A 110 13.41 -6.08 13.20
N LYS A 111 12.32 -5.40 13.57
CA LYS A 111 10.96 -5.91 13.52
C LYS A 111 10.18 -5.23 12.41
N HIS A 112 9.30 -5.99 11.78
CA HIS A 112 8.46 -5.50 10.70
C HIS A 112 7.04 -5.21 11.18
N TYR A 113 6.48 -4.11 10.67
CA TYR A 113 5.15 -3.62 11.01
C TYR A 113 4.37 -3.30 9.75
N VAL A 114 3.07 -3.47 9.80
CA VAL A 114 2.15 -3.06 8.74
C VAL A 114 1.15 -2.07 9.32
N CYS A 115 1.04 -0.90 8.72
CA CYS A 115 0.00 0.06 9.02
C CYS A 115 -1.02 0.08 7.89
N VAL A 116 -2.31 0.05 8.23
CA VAL A 116 -3.42 0.14 7.27
C VAL A 116 -4.38 1.21 7.72
N LEU A 117 -4.63 2.15 6.83
CA LEU A 117 -5.56 3.26 7.02
C LEU A 117 -6.62 3.22 5.92
N ALA A 118 -7.86 3.44 6.29
CA ALA A 118 -8.99 3.48 5.37
C ALA A 118 -9.90 4.67 5.71
N GLN A 119 -10.73 5.09 4.74
CA GLN A 119 -11.69 6.17 4.90
C GLN A 119 -11.08 7.52 5.30
N GLY A 120 -9.82 7.75 4.95
CA GLY A 120 -9.16 9.04 5.16
C GLY A 120 -9.84 10.17 4.39
N THR A 121 -9.94 11.34 5.00
CA THR A 121 -10.61 12.52 4.44
C THR A 121 -9.85 13.14 3.26
N ASN A 122 -8.53 12.99 3.22
CA ASN A 122 -7.69 13.41 2.11
C ASN A 122 -6.40 12.58 2.00
N LYS A 123 -5.73 12.74 0.87
CA LYS A 123 -4.52 11.96 0.51
C LYS A 123 -3.32 12.19 1.43
N TRP A 124 -3.26 13.32 2.14
CA TRP A 124 -2.16 13.67 3.05
C TRP A 124 -2.41 13.13 4.46
N HIS A 125 -3.68 13.12 4.92
CA HIS A 125 -4.02 12.60 6.24
C HIS A 125 -3.58 11.14 6.40
N CYS A 126 -3.84 10.27 5.41
CA CYS A 126 -3.36 8.89 5.51
C CYS A 126 -1.84 8.76 5.67
N ILE A 127 -1.06 9.67 5.05
CA ILE A 127 0.39 9.68 5.21
C ILE A 127 0.78 10.12 6.63
N PHE A 128 0.27 11.27 7.09
CA PHE A 128 0.63 11.82 8.40
C PHE A 128 0.09 10.98 9.55
N ASP A 129 -1.13 10.44 9.42
CA ASP A 129 -1.70 9.52 10.41
C ASP A 129 -0.84 8.24 10.54
N SER A 130 -0.25 7.74 9.44
CA SER A 130 0.68 6.60 9.50
C SER A 130 1.97 6.96 10.25
N PHE A 131 2.48 8.19 10.09
CA PHE A 131 3.63 8.66 10.84
C PHE A 131 3.33 8.80 12.34
N ASP A 132 2.16 9.35 12.67
CA ASP A 132 1.71 9.47 14.06
C ASP A 132 1.55 8.10 14.72
N ILE A 133 1.02 7.12 13.99
CA ILE A 133 0.92 5.74 14.48
C ILE A 133 2.30 5.15 14.74
N TYR A 134 3.24 5.30 13.82
CA TYR A 134 4.58 4.80 13.99
C TYR A 134 5.37 5.51 15.10
N THR A 135 5.16 6.80 15.25
CA THR A 135 5.81 7.60 16.31
C THR A 135 5.30 7.27 17.70
N ASN A 136 3.99 7.08 17.85
CA ASN A 136 3.35 7.06 19.17
C ASN A 136 2.95 5.66 19.66
N TYR A 137 2.83 4.67 18.77
CA TYR A 137 2.24 3.36 19.10
C TYR A 137 3.15 2.17 18.83
N LEU A 138 4.30 2.35 18.18
CA LEU A 138 5.28 1.28 18.09
C LEU A 138 6.09 1.17 19.39
N PRO A 139 6.30 -0.06 19.87
CA PRO A 139 7.13 -0.30 21.05
C PRO A 139 8.59 0.08 20.82
#